data_7a09f0a70ff3f34aab16e8bf46ea121e
#
_entry.id   7a09f0a70ff3f34aab16e8bf46ea121e
#
_cell.length_a   1.000
_cell.length_b   1.000
_cell.length_c   1.000
_cell.angle_alpha   90.00
_cell.angle_beta   90.00
_cell.angle_gamma   90.00
#
_symmetry.space_group_name_H-M   'P 1'
#
loop_
_entity.id
_entity.type
_entity.pdbx_description
1 polymer ?
#
loop_
_entity_poly.entity_id
_entity_poly.type
_entity_poly.pdbx_seq_one_letter_code
_entity_poly.pdbx_strand_id
1 'polypeptide(L)'
;MIYSYLIPDWFFKFGVGMEILFGIVTISIALIAFSCYKTIKEKSLMRFGTGFLLIALSYLTWAIINIILVKETGTGYRILISEGVPIIYIASIYLHMILFTSGLITLAYTTFKVDKGEIYYLLLGLGLLVVVSSFNKLVTFRILSVFLLIFITYNYLIDWIKNKNKKTLIIFTSFALLLLSNIDLVFSQQFYLSYVISHILELCAYATMLIGLVKTLKR
;
A
#
# COMPACT_ATOMS: atom_id res chain seq x y z
N MET A 1 -16.55 -11.75 13.08
CA MET A 1 -16.68 -12.23 11.69
C MET A 1 -15.55 -11.61 10.88
N ILE A 2 -14.65 -12.40 10.31
CA ILE A 2 -13.64 -11.93 9.36
C ILE A 2 -14.31 -12.02 7.99
N TYR A 3 -14.65 -10.87 7.41
CA TYR A 3 -15.19 -10.84 6.05
C TYR A 3 -14.05 -11.15 5.09
N SER A 4 -14.22 -12.20 4.29
CA SER A 4 -13.28 -12.57 3.23
C SER A 4 -13.56 -11.75 1.98
N TYR A 5 -12.50 -11.38 1.24
CA TYR A 5 -12.65 -10.86 -0.12
C TYR A 5 -13.24 -11.95 -1.03
N LEU A 6 -14.13 -11.58 -1.94
CA LEU A 6 -14.56 -12.45 -3.02
C LEU A 6 -13.46 -12.48 -4.08
N ILE A 7 -12.53 -13.41 -3.93
CA ILE A 7 -11.43 -13.60 -4.90
C ILE A 7 -11.84 -14.71 -5.86
N PRO A 8 -11.83 -14.47 -7.17
CA PRO A 8 -12.05 -15.55 -8.15
C PRO A 8 -10.94 -16.62 -8.04
N ASP A 9 -11.30 -17.90 -8.04
CA ASP A 9 -10.34 -19.00 -7.91
C ASP A 9 -9.22 -18.95 -8.96
N TRP A 10 -9.56 -18.57 -10.19
CA TRP A 10 -8.61 -18.41 -11.29
C TRP A 10 -7.62 -17.26 -11.05
N PHE A 11 -8.06 -16.20 -10.35
CA PHE A 11 -7.23 -15.01 -10.10
C PHE A 11 -6.32 -15.17 -8.87
N PHE A 12 -6.63 -16.08 -7.95
CA PHE A 12 -5.90 -16.20 -6.70
C PHE A 12 -4.39 -16.42 -6.89
N LYS A 13 -4.00 -17.38 -7.74
CA LYS A 13 -2.59 -17.65 -8.04
C LYS A 13 -1.93 -16.47 -8.75
N PHE A 14 -2.66 -15.81 -9.64
CA PHE A 14 -2.20 -14.61 -10.32
C PHE A 14 -2.05 -13.45 -9.34
N GLY A 15 -2.99 -13.28 -8.42
CA GLY A 15 -2.95 -12.28 -7.35
C GLY A 15 -1.70 -12.39 -6.49
N VAL A 16 -1.29 -13.59 -6.10
CA VAL A 16 -0.03 -13.81 -5.37
C VAL A 16 1.18 -13.35 -6.19
N GLY A 17 1.20 -13.63 -7.49
CA GLY A 17 2.24 -13.12 -8.39
C GLY A 17 2.27 -11.59 -8.44
N MET A 18 1.10 -10.95 -8.47
CA MET A 18 0.98 -9.49 -8.44
C MET A 18 1.48 -8.90 -7.11
N GLU A 19 1.19 -9.52 -5.97
CA GLU A 19 1.69 -9.10 -4.66
C GLU A 19 3.22 -9.12 -4.58
N ILE A 20 3.86 -10.17 -5.11
CA ILE A 20 5.33 -10.24 -5.22
C ILE A 20 5.85 -9.11 -6.12
N LEU A 21 5.21 -8.90 -7.27
CA LEU A 21 5.59 -7.83 -8.19
C LEU A 21 5.46 -6.45 -7.53
N PHE A 22 4.37 -6.18 -6.79
CA PHE A 22 4.20 -4.94 -6.02
C PHE A 22 5.31 -4.78 -4.97
N GLY A 23 5.65 -5.84 -4.26
CA GLY A 23 6.77 -5.83 -3.33
C GLY A 23 8.08 -5.43 -3.99
N ILE A 24 8.42 -6.05 -5.13
CA ILE A 24 9.66 -5.77 -5.89
C ILE A 24 9.67 -4.32 -6.40
N VAL A 25 8.57 -3.85 -6.99
CA VAL A 25 8.49 -2.49 -7.54
C VAL A 25 8.56 -1.45 -6.42
N THR A 26 7.89 -1.66 -5.30
CA THR A 26 7.93 -0.73 -4.16
C THR A 26 9.29 -0.73 -3.46
N ILE A 27 10.02 -1.85 -3.40
CA ILE A 27 11.44 -1.88 -2.99
C ILE A 27 12.28 -1.04 -3.95
N SER A 28 12.08 -1.19 -5.25
CA SER A 28 12.84 -0.42 -6.25
C SER A 28 12.61 1.09 -6.09
N ILE A 29 11.36 1.51 -5.84
CA ILE A 29 11.01 2.90 -5.53
C ILE A 29 11.74 3.38 -4.26
N ALA A 30 11.74 2.58 -3.19
CA ALA A 30 12.42 2.89 -1.95
C ALA A 30 13.93 3.06 -2.14
N LEU A 31 14.59 2.13 -2.86
CA LEU A 31 16.02 2.19 -3.15
C LEU A 31 16.40 3.43 -3.97
N ILE A 32 15.59 3.79 -4.96
CA ILE A 32 15.78 5.01 -5.75
C ILE A 32 15.67 6.25 -4.84
N ALA A 33 14.65 6.31 -3.98
CA ALA A 33 14.46 7.42 -3.05
C ALA A 33 15.64 7.55 -2.08
N PHE A 34 16.15 6.43 -1.54
CA PHE A 34 17.35 6.44 -0.67
C PHE A 34 18.62 6.86 -1.43
N SER A 35 18.75 6.46 -2.69
CA SER A 35 19.87 6.91 -3.54
C SER A 35 19.81 8.41 -3.77
N CYS A 36 18.65 8.97 -4.08
CA CYS A 36 18.43 10.40 -4.19
C CYS A 36 18.73 11.13 -2.86
N TYR A 37 18.31 10.56 -1.72
CA TYR A 37 18.61 11.12 -0.40
C TYR A 37 20.11 11.21 -0.14
N LYS A 38 20.89 10.19 -0.52
CA LYS A 38 22.36 10.22 -0.34
C LYS A 38 23.01 11.41 -1.06
N THR A 39 22.46 11.80 -2.21
CA THR A 39 22.99 12.90 -3.04
C THR A 39 22.47 14.26 -2.58
N ILE A 40 21.16 14.40 -2.34
CA ILE A 40 20.50 15.69 -2.09
C ILE A 40 20.43 16.01 -0.59
N LYS A 41 20.50 14.99 0.29
CA LYS A 41 20.40 15.10 1.76
C LYS A 41 19.04 15.65 2.26
N GLU A 42 18.00 15.59 1.44
CA GLU A 42 16.67 16.05 1.81
C GLU A 42 15.91 14.95 2.58
N LYS A 43 15.57 15.20 3.84
CA LYS A 43 14.91 14.23 4.74
C LYS A 43 13.56 13.72 4.21
N SER A 44 12.88 14.51 3.39
CA SER A 44 11.62 14.10 2.74
C SER A 44 11.81 12.86 1.85
N LEU A 45 12.95 12.78 1.13
CA LEU A 45 13.29 11.62 0.30
C LEU A 45 13.56 10.36 1.13
N MET A 46 14.20 10.52 2.28
CA MET A 46 14.41 9.40 3.21
C MET A 46 13.08 8.86 3.73
N ARG A 47 12.17 9.74 4.17
CA ARG A 47 10.84 9.35 4.65
C ARG A 47 10.00 8.72 3.54
N PHE A 48 10.06 9.27 2.34
CA PHE A 48 9.39 8.70 1.16
C PHE A 48 9.89 7.28 0.89
N GLY A 49 11.20 7.06 0.88
CA GLY A 49 11.80 5.73 0.74
C GLY A 49 11.37 4.77 1.86
N THR A 50 11.37 5.25 3.12
CA THR A 50 10.92 4.44 4.26
C THR A 50 9.45 4.04 4.15
N GLY A 51 8.58 4.96 3.72
CA GLY A 51 7.16 4.66 3.49
C GLY A 51 6.96 3.55 2.47
N PHE A 52 7.66 3.63 1.32
CA PHE A 52 7.60 2.57 0.30
C PHE A 52 8.26 1.27 0.72
N LEU A 53 9.31 1.30 1.55
CA LEU A 53 9.90 0.09 2.11
C LEU A 53 8.92 -0.65 3.04
N LEU A 54 8.19 0.08 3.89
CA LEU A 54 7.16 -0.51 4.75
C LEU A 54 6.02 -1.13 3.93
N ILE A 55 5.58 -0.45 2.87
CA ILE A 55 4.57 -0.99 1.93
C ILE A 55 5.10 -2.24 1.23
N ALA A 56 6.37 -2.25 0.81
CA ALA A 56 7.00 -3.41 0.19
C ALA A 56 7.03 -4.63 1.12
N LEU A 57 7.45 -4.43 2.37
CA LEU A 57 7.45 -5.48 3.40
C LEU A 57 6.04 -6.01 3.66
N SER A 58 5.04 -5.15 3.61
CA SER A 58 3.63 -5.51 3.73
C SER A 58 3.20 -6.48 2.61
N TYR A 59 3.48 -6.15 1.33
CA TYR A 59 3.15 -7.03 0.20
C TYR A 59 3.90 -8.36 0.26
N LEU A 60 5.19 -8.34 0.58
CA LEU A 60 5.97 -9.56 0.69
C LEU A 60 5.47 -10.47 1.81
N THR A 61 5.12 -9.90 2.96
CA THR A 61 4.51 -10.67 4.06
C THR A 61 3.22 -11.34 3.61
N TRP A 62 2.37 -10.59 2.89
CA TRP A 62 1.10 -11.08 2.39
C TRP A 62 1.28 -12.16 1.31
N ALA A 63 2.21 -11.97 0.37
CA ALA A 63 2.53 -12.95 -0.65
C ALA A 63 3.07 -14.26 -0.07
N ILE A 64 3.98 -14.19 0.91
CA ILE A 64 4.54 -15.37 1.56
C ILE A 64 3.45 -16.21 2.22
N ILE A 65 2.55 -15.57 2.97
CA ILE A 65 1.48 -16.31 3.64
C ILE A 65 0.49 -16.93 2.65
N ASN A 66 0.18 -16.23 1.56
CA ASN A 66 -0.68 -16.74 0.51
C ASN A 66 -0.05 -17.95 -0.21
N ILE A 67 1.28 -17.96 -0.40
CA ILE A 67 2.00 -19.12 -0.96
C ILE A 67 1.90 -20.33 -0.02
N ILE A 68 2.10 -20.12 1.28
CA ILE A 68 2.00 -21.20 2.28
C ILE A 68 0.57 -21.77 2.28
N LEU A 69 -0.43 -20.91 2.26
CA LEU A 69 -1.82 -21.33 2.23
C LEU A 69 -2.18 -22.16 0.99
N VAL A 70 -1.75 -21.71 -0.19
CA VAL A 70 -1.96 -22.46 -1.45
C VAL A 70 -1.36 -23.86 -1.35
N LYS A 71 -0.17 -23.97 -0.76
CA LYS A 71 0.52 -25.26 -0.62
C LYS A 71 -0.20 -26.21 0.32
N GLU A 72 -0.78 -25.72 1.42
CA GLU A 72 -1.43 -26.55 2.43
C GLU A 72 -2.84 -26.99 2.05
N THR A 73 -3.57 -26.16 1.31
CA THR A 73 -5.03 -26.35 1.12
C THR A 73 -5.46 -26.56 -0.31
N GLY A 74 -4.56 -26.38 -1.27
CA GLY A 74 -4.87 -26.47 -2.70
C GLY A 74 -5.77 -25.34 -3.23
N THR A 75 -6.50 -24.64 -2.34
CA THR A 75 -7.42 -23.52 -2.68
C THR A 75 -7.35 -22.46 -1.58
N GLY A 76 -6.71 -21.30 -1.88
CA GLY A 76 -6.47 -20.25 -0.90
C GLY A 76 -7.72 -19.60 -0.28
N TYR A 77 -8.90 -19.83 -0.85
CA TYR A 77 -10.12 -19.12 -0.48
C TYR A 77 -10.94 -19.76 0.65
N ARG A 78 -10.96 -21.10 0.74
CA ARG A 78 -11.87 -21.82 1.67
C ARG A 78 -11.47 -21.76 3.14
N ILE A 79 -10.25 -21.40 3.47
CA ILE A 79 -9.74 -21.44 4.86
C ILE A 79 -10.27 -20.30 5.72
N LEU A 80 -10.61 -19.16 5.14
CA LEU A 80 -11.11 -18.00 5.89
C LEU A 80 -12.51 -18.23 6.50
N ILE A 81 -13.20 -19.29 6.09
CA ILE A 81 -14.57 -19.60 6.51
C ILE A 81 -14.63 -20.82 7.46
N SER A 82 -13.57 -21.67 7.49
CA SER A 82 -13.55 -22.87 8.33
C SER A 82 -13.10 -22.58 9.77
N GLU A 83 -13.68 -23.27 10.72
CA GLU A 83 -13.20 -23.33 12.10
C GLU A 83 -11.77 -23.86 12.11
N GLY A 84 -10.81 -23.06 12.65
CA GLY A 84 -9.42 -23.47 12.77
C GLY A 84 -8.42 -22.70 11.91
N VAL A 85 -8.69 -21.42 11.60
CA VAL A 85 -7.68 -20.55 10.93
C VAL A 85 -6.38 -20.54 11.73
N PRO A 86 -5.25 -20.94 11.13
CA PRO A 86 -3.96 -20.95 11.85
C PRO A 86 -3.62 -19.57 12.40
N ILE A 87 -3.13 -19.52 13.64
CA ILE A 87 -2.72 -18.26 14.32
C ILE A 87 -1.73 -17.46 13.45
N ILE A 88 -0.85 -18.16 12.74
CA ILE A 88 0.14 -17.55 11.86
C ILE A 88 -0.52 -16.72 10.73
N TYR A 89 -1.68 -17.17 10.22
CA TYR A 89 -2.42 -16.42 9.19
C TYR A 89 -3.01 -15.14 9.77
N ILE A 90 -3.63 -15.23 10.94
CA ILE A 90 -4.18 -14.06 11.64
C ILE A 90 -3.06 -13.05 11.94
N ALA A 91 -1.94 -13.51 12.48
CA ALA A 91 -0.78 -12.67 12.75
C ALA A 91 -0.25 -11.98 11.48
N SER A 92 -0.24 -12.67 10.34
CA SER A 92 0.24 -12.13 9.07
C SER A 92 -0.70 -11.08 8.49
N ILE A 93 -2.03 -11.24 8.64
CA ILE A 93 -3.01 -10.20 8.28
C ILE A 93 -2.74 -8.93 9.09
N TYR A 94 -2.54 -9.05 10.40
CA TYR A 94 -2.24 -7.90 11.24
C TYR A 94 -0.92 -7.25 10.85
N LEU A 95 0.13 -8.04 10.62
CA LEU A 95 1.43 -7.53 10.21
C LEU A 95 1.34 -6.78 8.87
N HIS A 96 0.63 -7.34 7.89
CA HIS A 96 0.35 -6.66 6.63
C HIS A 96 -0.35 -5.31 6.85
N MET A 97 -1.44 -5.28 7.62
CA MET A 97 -2.18 -4.05 7.89
C MET A 97 -1.33 -3.00 8.63
N ILE A 98 -0.55 -3.43 9.63
CA ILE A 98 0.34 -2.54 10.40
C ILE A 98 1.42 -1.93 9.49
N LEU A 99 2.12 -2.76 8.71
CA LEU A 99 3.18 -2.32 7.82
C LEU A 99 2.65 -1.38 6.72
N PHE A 100 1.54 -1.73 6.09
CA PHE A 100 0.94 -0.93 5.03
C PHE A 100 0.46 0.43 5.56
N THR A 101 -0.29 0.42 6.68
CA THR A 101 -0.77 1.66 7.33
C THR A 101 0.39 2.55 7.76
N SER A 102 1.44 1.97 8.38
CA SER A 102 2.64 2.72 8.76
C SER A 102 3.34 3.33 7.55
N GLY A 103 3.40 2.61 6.43
CA GLY A 103 3.93 3.11 5.18
C GLY A 103 3.14 4.30 4.64
N LEU A 104 1.80 4.19 4.57
CA LEU A 104 0.93 5.28 4.14
C LEU A 104 1.00 6.50 5.05
N ILE A 105 1.04 6.32 6.38
CA ILE A 105 1.20 7.42 7.35
C ILE A 105 2.54 8.12 7.12
N THR A 106 3.62 7.36 6.89
CA THR A 106 4.94 7.91 6.60
C THR A 106 4.92 8.74 5.31
N LEU A 107 4.25 8.25 4.26
CA LEU A 107 4.07 9.00 3.01
C LEU A 107 3.21 10.25 3.21
N ALA A 108 2.09 10.14 3.93
CA ALA A 108 1.25 11.28 4.26
C ALA A 108 2.03 12.34 5.05
N TYR A 109 2.78 11.92 6.08
CA TYR A 109 3.61 12.82 6.87
C TYR A 109 4.66 13.55 6.01
N THR A 110 5.19 12.90 4.98
CA THR A 110 6.15 13.53 4.05
C THR A 110 5.53 14.73 3.34
N THR A 111 4.22 14.73 3.08
CA THR A 111 3.52 15.83 2.39
C THR A 111 3.24 17.04 3.28
N PHE A 112 3.26 16.88 4.61
CA PHE A 112 3.01 18.00 5.56
C PHE A 112 4.12 19.07 5.56
N LYS A 113 5.31 18.75 5.05
CA LYS A 113 6.49 19.66 5.11
C LYS A 113 6.83 20.11 6.55
N VAL A 114 6.43 19.34 7.56
CA VAL A 114 6.69 19.56 8.98
C VAL A 114 7.75 18.58 9.43
N ASP A 115 8.75 19.07 10.17
CA ASP A 115 9.86 18.24 10.67
C ASP A 115 9.77 18.08 12.22
N LYS A 116 8.59 17.67 12.71
CA LYS A 116 8.35 17.42 14.14
C LYS A 116 8.07 15.93 14.36
N GLY A 117 9.04 15.21 14.93
CA GLY A 117 8.92 13.77 15.18
C GLY A 117 7.70 13.40 16.05
N GLU A 118 7.34 14.24 17.00
CA GLU A 118 6.17 14.05 17.89
C GLU A 118 4.87 13.89 17.11
N ILE A 119 4.67 14.73 16.07
CA ILE A 119 3.48 14.65 15.20
C ILE A 119 3.48 13.34 14.41
N TYR A 120 4.64 12.90 13.93
CA TYR A 120 4.77 11.64 13.22
C TYR A 120 4.37 10.44 14.11
N TYR A 121 4.94 10.36 15.32
CA TYR A 121 4.65 9.27 16.25
C TYR A 121 3.19 9.29 16.73
N LEU A 122 2.61 10.49 16.92
CA LEU A 122 1.19 10.63 17.25
C LEU A 122 0.29 10.09 16.13
N LEU A 123 0.54 10.49 14.87
CA LEU A 123 -0.21 10.00 13.71
C LEU A 123 -0.07 8.49 13.55
N LEU A 124 1.14 7.96 13.72
CA LEU A 124 1.41 6.53 13.67
C LEU A 124 0.63 5.78 14.77
N GLY A 125 0.73 6.26 16.01
CA GLY A 125 0.02 5.65 17.15
C GLY A 125 -1.50 5.67 16.96
N LEU A 126 -2.09 6.81 16.57
CA LEU A 126 -3.52 6.93 16.33
C LEU A 126 -3.98 6.03 15.16
N GLY A 127 -3.25 6.03 14.04
CA GLY A 127 -3.60 5.21 12.89
C GLY A 127 -3.56 3.71 13.18
N LEU A 128 -2.53 3.25 13.91
CA LEU A 128 -2.42 1.85 14.31
C LEU A 128 -3.49 1.48 15.35
N LEU A 129 -3.77 2.35 16.30
CA LEU A 129 -4.82 2.15 17.30
C LEU A 129 -6.18 1.97 16.64
N VAL A 130 -6.52 2.80 15.64
CA VAL A 130 -7.77 2.68 14.88
C VAL A 130 -7.90 1.32 14.19
N VAL A 131 -6.83 0.83 13.56
CA VAL A 131 -6.84 -0.48 12.88
C VAL A 131 -6.97 -1.63 13.87
N VAL A 132 -6.22 -1.60 14.98
CA VAL A 132 -6.18 -2.69 15.96
C VAL A 132 -7.46 -2.75 16.80
N SER A 133 -8.02 -1.62 17.21
CA SER A 133 -9.20 -1.55 18.08
C SER A 133 -10.52 -1.73 17.34
N SER A 134 -10.54 -1.68 16.01
CA SER A 134 -11.78 -1.78 15.24
C SER A 134 -12.42 -3.16 15.30
N PHE A 135 -13.75 -3.21 15.24
CA PHE A 135 -14.50 -4.47 15.19
C PHE A 135 -14.31 -5.20 13.85
N ASN A 136 -14.37 -4.46 12.74
CA ASN A 136 -14.10 -4.99 11.40
C ASN A 136 -12.76 -4.43 10.87
N LYS A 137 -11.67 -5.11 11.21
CA LYS A 137 -10.31 -4.66 10.96
C LYS A 137 -9.98 -4.42 9.49
N LEU A 138 -10.42 -5.33 8.60
CA LEU A 138 -10.16 -5.21 7.17
C LEU A 138 -10.85 -4.00 6.55
N VAL A 139 -12.12 -3.78 6.87
CA VAL A 139 -12.87 -2.61 6.37
C VAL A 139 -12.28 -1.33 6.91
N THR A 140 -12.01 -1.26 8.21
CA THR A 140 -11.40 -0.06 8.82
C THR A 140 -10.03 0.24 8.25
N PHE A 141 -9.20 -0.78 8.06
CA PHE A 141 -7.90 -0.64 7.40
C PHE A 141 -8.03 -0.06 5.99
N ARG A 142 -8.97 -0.57 5.17
CA ARG A 142 -9.20 -0.06 3.81
C ARG A 142 -9.73 1.37 3.80
N ILE A 143 -10.69 1.68 4.66
CA ILE A 143 -11.22 3.05 4.80
C ILE A 143 -10.10 4.01 5.23
N LEU A 144 -9.30 3.65 6.22
CA LEU A 144 -8.17 4.47 6.66
C LEU A 144 -7.15 4.67 5.52
N SER A 145 -6.85 3.63 4.76
CA SER A 145 -5.96 3.71 3.60
C SER A 145 -6.48 4.68 2.54
N VAL A 146 -7.79 4.63 2.26
CA VAL A 146 -8.45 5.59 1.33
C VAL A 146 -8.31 7.02 1.84
N PHE A 147 -8.58 7.29 3.13
CA PHE A 147 -8.43 8.64 3.69
C PHE A 147 -6.98 9.15 3.60
N LEU A 148 -6.00 8.32 3.92
CA LEU A 148 -4.60 8.69 3.82
C LEU A 148 -4.21 8.97 2.35
N LEU A 149 -4.68 8.15 1.41
CA LEU A 149 -4.42 8.33 -0.01
C LEU A 149 -5.12 9.57 -0.58
N ILE A 150 -6.35 9.89 -0.16
CA ILE A 150 -7.01 11.15 -0.51
C ILE A 150 -6.13 12.32 -0.09
N PHE A 151 -5.65 12.31 1.14
CA PHE A 151 -4.81 13.38 1.67
C PHE A 151 -3.49 13.51 0.89
N ILE A 152 -2.80 12.41 0.63
CA ILE A 152 -1.55 12.39 -0.15
C ILE A 152 -1.81 12.93 -1.57
N THR A 153 -2.82 12.40 -2.25
CA THR A 153 -3.18 12.76 -3.62
C THR A 153 -3.54 14.24 -3.73
N TYR A 154 -4.33 14.76 -2.78
CA TYR A 154 -4.70 16.18 -2.72
C TYR A 154 -3.48 17.10 -2.58
N ASN A 155 -2.53 16.76 -1.71
CA ASN A 155 -1.31 17.56 -1.55
C ASN A 155 -0.46 17.58 -2.84
N TYR A 156 -0.28 16.43 -3.50
CA TYR A 156 0.44 16.38 -4.78
C TYR A 156 -0.30 17.10 -5.91
N LEU A 157 -1.63 17.09 -5.89
CA LEU A 157 -2.45 17.88 -6.83
C LEU A 157 -2.20 19.38 -6.67
N ILE A 158 -2.24 19.89 -5.41
CA ILE A 158 -1.95 21.29 -5.12
C ILE A 158 -0.52 21.66 -5.55
N ASP A 159 0.46 20.84 -5.21
CA ASP A 159 1.85 21.07 -5.60
C ASP A 159 2.02 21.09 -7.13
N TRP A 160 1.28 20.23 -7.86
CA TRP A 160 1.29 20.26 -9.32
C TRP A 160 0.62 21.52 -9.89
N ILE A 161 -0.54 21.90 -9.36
CA ILE A 161 -1.25 23.12 -9.82
C ILE A 161 -0.37 24.35 -9.64
N LYS A 162 0.34 24.46 -8.52
CA LYS A 162 1.23 25.60 -8.20
C LYS A 162 2.49 25.63 -9.08
N ASN A 163 3.15 24.50 -9.23
CA ASN A 163 4.48 24.43 -9.84
C ASN A 163 4.46 24.01 -11.31
N LYS A 164 3.35 23.46 -11.82
CA LYS A 164 3.18 22.91 -13.19
C LYS A 164 4.30 21.95 -13.62
N ASN A 165 4.94 21.28 -12.64
CA ASN A 165 6.08 20.40 -12.87
C ASN A 165 5.59 19.01 -13.33
N LYS A 166 6.10 18.52 -14.47
CA LYS A 166 5.77 17.18 -15.00
C LYS A 166 6.11 16.05 -14.02
N LYS A 167 7.15 16.20 -13.19
CA LYS A 167 7.51 15.19 -12.19
C LYS A 167 6.44 15.06 -11.11
N THR A 168 5.94 16.20 -10.60
CA THR A 168 4.85 16.23 -9.62
C THR A 168 3.56 15.67 -10.19
N LEU A 169 3.28 15.93 -11.49
CA LEU A 169 2.14 15.34 -12.19
C LEU A 169 2.20 13.80 -12.21
N ILE A 170 3.36 13.22 -12.51
CA ILE A 170 3.52 11.75 -12.53
C ILE A 170 3.27 11.16 -11.14
N ILE A 171 3.81 11.78 -10.09
CA ILE A 171 3.60 11.33 -8.72
C ILE A 171 2.12 11.44 -8.33
N PHE A 172 1.49 12.59 -8.65
CA PHE A 172 0.05 12.79 -8.45
C PHE A 172 -0.78 11.70 -9.15
N THR A 173 -0.51 11.43 -10.44
CA THR A 173 -1.24 10.41 -11.21
C THR A 173 -1.06 9.02 -10.59
N SER A 174 0.13 8.69 -10.12
CA SER A 174 0.40 7.42 -9.44
C SER A 174 -0.42 7.27 -8.15
N PHE A 175 -0.44 8.30 -7.29
CA PHE A 175 -1.26 8.27 -6.08
C PHE A 175 -2.77 8.30 -6.35
N ALA A 176 -3.21 8.98 -7.42
CA ALA A 176 -4.61 8.94 -7.85
C ALA A 176 -5.03 7.53 -8.29
N LEU A 177 -4.18 6.81 -9.02
CA LEU A 177 -4.43 5.41 -9.38
C LEU A 177 -4.45 4.49 -8.16
N LEU A 178 -3.53 4.69 -7.19
CA LEU A 178 -3.54 3.95 -5.92
C LEU A 178 -4.81 4.23 -5.11
N LEU A 179 -5.27 5.47 -5.10
CA LEU A 179 -6.52 5.85 -4.45
C LEU A 179 -7.71 5.13 -5.08
N LEU A 180 -7.82 5.15 -6.40
CA LEU A 180 -8.89 4.45 -7.14
C LEU A 180 -8.86 2.95 -6.86
N SER A 181 -7.67 2.33 -6.88
CA SER A 181 -7.48 0.93 -6.52
C SER A 181 -8.01 0.63 -5.09
N ASN A 182 -7.63 1.45 -4.10
CA ASN A 182 -8.07 1.23 -2.73
C ASN A 182 -9.57 1.48 -2.51
N ILE A 183 -10.17 2.42 -3.24
CA ILE A 183 -11.63 2.62 -3.24
C ILE A 183 -12.31 1.36 -3.79
N ASP A 184 -11.83 0.85 -4.93
CA ASP A 184 -12.41 -0.35 -5.56
C ASP A 184 -12.27 -1.60 -4.66
N LEU A 185 -11.15 -1.72 -3.92
CA LEU A 185 -10.97 -2.77 -2.92
C LEU A 185 -11.98 -2.73 -1.76
N VAL A 186 -12.52 -1.56 -1.40
CA VAL A 186 -13.61 -1.48 -0.41
C VAL A 186 -14.85 -2.22 -0.91
N PHE A 187 -15.13 -2.15 -2.22
CA PHE A 187 -16.27 -2.81 -2.84
C PHE A 187 -16.02 -4.29 -3.21
N SER A 188 -14.79 -4.77 -3.11
CA SER A 188 -14.42 -6.15 -3.46
C SER A 188 -15.11 -7.23 -2.58
N GLN A 189 -15.70 -6.84 -1.47
CA GLN A 189 -16.55 -7.72 -0.64
C GLN A 189 -17.91 -8.02 -1.29
N GLN A 190 -18.37 -7.19 -2.22
CA GLN A 190 -19.64 -7.32 -2.91
C GLN A 190 -19.48 -7.80 -4.36
N PHE A 191 -18.38 -7.37 -5.01
CA PHE A 191 -18.13 -7.61 -6.42
C PHE A 191 -16.72 -8.22 -6.62
N TYR A 192 -16.67 -9.48 -7.05
CA TYR A 192 -15.39 -10.18 -7.27
C TYR A 192 -14.50 -9.53 -8.34
N LEU A 193 -15.10 -8.87 -9.36
CA LEU A 193 -14.34 -8.14 -10.38
C LEU A 193 -13.61 -6.91 -9.82
N SER A 194 -14.12 -6.28 -8.78
CA SER A 194 -13.44 -5.15 -8.11
C SER A 194 -12.06 -5.56 -7.58
N TYR A 195 -11.92 -6.79 -7.10
CA TYR A 195 -10.62 -7.30 -6.66
C TYR A 195 -9.60 -7.36 -7.82
N VAL A 196 -10.02 -7.79 -9.00
CA VAL A 196 -9.15 -7.87 -10.19
C VAL A 196 -8.79 -6.48 -10.70
N ILE A 197 -9.79 -5.59 -10.83
CA ILE A 197 -9.63 -4.22 -11.32
C ILE A 197 -8.67 -3.45 -10.40
N SER A 198 -8.83 -3.58 -9.09
CA SER A 198 -7.97 -2.91 -8.12
C SER A 198 -6.50 -3.31 -8.28
N HIS A 199 -6.18 -4.59 -8.48
CA HIS A 199 -4.81 -5.04 -8.69
C HIS A 199 -4.20 -4.51 -9.98
N ILE A 200 -5.00 -4.38 -11.05
CA ILE A 200 -4.55 -3.77 -12.31
C ILE A 200 -4.25 -2.29 -12.13
N LEU A 201 -5.14 -1.55 -11.44
CA LEU A 201 -4.93 -0.14 -11.13
C LEU A 201 -3.68 0.07 -10.27
N GLU A 202 -3.46 -0.80 -9.30
CA GLU A 202 -2.31 -0.79 -8.41
C GLU A 202 -0.99 -1.02 -9.18
N LEU A 203 -0.99 -1.98 -10.12
CA LEU A 203 0.13 -2.22 -11.00
C LEU A 203 0.45 -0.97 -11.86
N CYS A 204 -0.57 -0.38 -12.47
CA CYS A 204 -0.41 0.85 -13.25
C CYS A 204 0.14 2.00 -12.39
N ALA A 205 -0.31 2.12 -11.15
CA ALA A 205 0.15 3.15 -10.22
C ALA A 205 1.64 3.00 -9.89
N TYR A 206 2.05 1.82 -9.48
CA TYR A 206 3.46 1.56 -9.13
C TYR A 206 4.39 1.65 -10.34
N ALA A 207 3.96 1.12 -11.50
CA ALA A 207 4.71 1.24 -12.74
C ALA A 207 4.91 2.71 -13.14
N THR A 208 3.84 3.52 -13.08
CA THR A 208 3.90 4.96 -13.40
C THR A 208 4.85 5.69 -12.45
N MET A 209 4.80 5.38 -11.17
CA MET A 209 5.69 5.97 -10.15
C MET A 209 7.15 5.61 -10.39
N LEU A 210 7.44 4.33 -10.64
CA LEU A 210 8.79 3.85 -10.92
C LEU A 210 9.37 4.53 -12.17
N ILE A 211 8.62 4.58 -13.26
CA ILE A 211 9.02 5.26 -14.50
C ILE A 211 9.30 6.74 -14.23
N GLY A 212 8.45 7.41 -13.46
CA GLY A 212 8.62 8.80 -13.07
C GLY A 212 9.92 9.05 -12.31
N LEU A 213 10.22 8.21 -11.33
CA LEU A 213 11.45 8.31 -10.52
C LEU A 213 12.71 8.03 -11.36
N VAL A 214 12.70 7.00 -12.20
CA VAL A 214 13.84 6.67 -13.08
C VAL A 214 14.15 7.83 -14.05
N LYS A 215 13.12 8.45 -14.62
CA LYS A 215 13.28 9.65 -15.48
C LYS A 215 13.84 10.86 -14.74
N THR A 216 13.66 10.92 -13.43
CA THR A 216 14.23 11.99 -12.60
C THR A 216 15.71 11.80 -12.35
N LEU A 217 16.19 10.57 -12.25
CA LEU A 217 17.62 10.25 -12.03
C LEU A 217 18.48 10.48 -13.27
N LYS A 218 17.92 10.33 -14.48
CA LYS A 218 18.67 10.47 -15.75
C LYS A 218 18.92 11.92 -16.17
N ARG A 219 18.52 12.91 -15.39
CA ARG A 219 18.76 14.34 -15.59
C ARG A 219 19.57 14.91 -14.46
#